data_dacbc238d0de12d632781ace765dec92
#
_entry.id   dacbc238d0de12d632781ace765dec92
#
_cell.length_a   1.000
_cell.length_b   1.000
_cell.length_c   1.000
_cell.angle_alpha   90.00
_cell.angle_beta   90.00
_cell.angle_gamma   90.00
#
_symmetry.space_group_name_H-M   'P 1'
#
loop_
_entity.id
_entity.type
_entity.pdbx_description
1 polymer ?
#
loop_
_entity_poly.entity_id
_entity_poly.type
_entity_poly.pdbx_seq_one_letter_code
_entity_poly.pdbx_strand_id
1 'polypeptide(L)'
;MKYIGAHVSASGGVEFAPINAHEIGANAFALFTKNQRQWVSKPLTEESISLFKENCEKYVFQPEYILPHDSYLINLGHPEEEGLQKSRAAFLDEMQRCEQLGLKLLNFHPGSSLNKISTEDCLSLIAESINLALEKTKGVTAVIENTAGQGSNLGSEFWQLKYIIDRVNDKNRVGVCLDTCHTYTAGYDIVNEYDKAFDEFDKEVGFNYLRGMHLNDSKKALGTHVDRHDSIGEGLIGKVFFERLMQDSRFDNIPLILETPDESKWKEEIAWLRSME
;
A
#
# COMPACT_ATOMS: atom_id res chain seq x y z
N MET A 1 -8.67 -17.09 -4.75
CA MET A 1 -9.56 -16.38 -3.78
C MET A 1 -9.09 -14.95 -3.65
N LYS A 2 -10.00 -13.99 -3.72
CA LYS A 2 -9.73 -12.56 -3.52
C LYS A 2 -9.95 -12.16 -2.06
N TYR A 3 -9.04 -11.36 -1.52
CA TYR A 3 -9.17 -10.80 -0.17
C TYR A 3 -9.42 -9.30 -0.30
N ILE A 4 -10.68 -8.90 -0.14
CA ILE A 4 -11.16 -7.56 -0.47
C ILE A 4 -11.54 -6.82 0.81
N GLY A 5 -11.14 -5.56 0.88
CA GLY A 5 -11.48 -4.68 1.98
C GLY A 5 -11.25 -3.22 1.67
N ALA A 6 -11.14 -2.41 2.71
CA ALA A 6 -10.90 -0.98 2.59
C ALA A 6 -9.89 -0.49 3.64
N HIS A 7 -9.38 0.73 3.45
CA HIS A 7 -8.52 1.42 4.41
C HIS A 7 -9.37 2.01 5.53
N VAL A 8 -9.72 1.15 6.50
CA VAL A 8 -10.68 1.49 7.55
C VAL A 8 -10.07 2.37 8.65
N SER A 9 -10.95 3.11 9.32
CA SER A 9 -10.56 3.96 10.45
C SER A 9 -10.07 3.12 11.64
N ALA A 10 -8.97 3.55 12.26
CA ALA A 10 -8.48 3.10 13.55
C ALA A 10 -8.71 4.17 14.64
N SER A 11 -9.68 5.05 14.46
CA SER A 11 -10.01 6.08 15.43
C SER A 11 -10.48 5.47 16.75
N GLY A 12 -9.89 5.92 17.85
CA GLY A 12 -10.13 5.37 19.19
C GLY A 12 -9.15 4.29 19.61
N GLY A 13 -8.47 3.62 18.65
CA GLY A 13 -7.49 2.55 18.89
C GLY A 13 -7.43 1.58 17.72
N VAL A 14 -6.28 0.94 17.51
CA VAL A 14 -6.10 0.00 16.39
C VAL A 14 -7.04 -1.21 16.49
N GLU A 15 -7.48 -1.57 17.69
CA GLU A 15 -8.42 -2.65 17.99
C GLU A 15 -9.80 -2.47 17.34
N PHE A 16 -10.16 -1.25 16.94
CA PHE A 16 -11.42 -0.98 16.25
C PHE A 16 -11.35 -1.26 14.74
N ALA A 17 -10.16 -1.27 14.14
CA ALA A 17 -10.02 -1.49 12.70
C ALA A 17 -10.61 -2.85 12.23
N PRO A 18 -10.36 -4.01 12.88
CA PRO A 18 -11.00 -5.27 12.48
C PRO A 18 -12.53 -5.24 12.61
N ILE A 19 -13.08 -4.51 13.59
CA ILE A 19 -14.52 -4.35 13.77
C ILE A 19 -15.10 -3.56 12.59
N ASN A 20 -14.49 -2.41 12.27
CA ASN A 20 -14.91 -1.56 11.16
C ASN A 20 -14.84 -2.30 9.81
N ALA A 21 -13.78 -3.10 9.60
CA ALA A 21 -13.63 -3.91 8.41
C ALA A 21 -14.72 -5.00 8.29
N HIS A 22 -15.06 -5.64 9.42
CA HIS A 22 -16.14 -6.63 9.45
C HIS A 22 -17.50 -6.01 9.11
N GLU A 23 -17.82 -4.82 9.60
CA GLU A 23 -19.11 -4.15 9.37
C GLU A 23 -19.36 -3.81 7.89
N ILE A 24 -18.32 -3.58 7.10
CA ILE A 24 -18.41 -3.37 5.66
C ILE A 24 -18.35 -4.67 4.85
N GLY A 25 -18.28 -5.83 5.52
CA GLY A 25 -18.23 -7.14 4.86
C GLY A 25 -16.87 -7.51 4.27
N ALA A 26 -15.78 -6.89 4.71
CA ALA A 26 -14.43 -7.15 4.25
C ALA A 26 -13.87 -8.49 4.75
N ASN A 27 -12.87 -9.06 4.04
CA ASN A 27 -12.02 -10.17 4.48
C ASN A 27 -10.52 -9.83 4.42
N ALA A 28 -10.21 -8.59 4.08
CA ALA A 28 -8.93 -7.92 4.15
C ALA A 28 -9.15 -6.48 4.65
N PHE A 29 -8.13 -5.78 5.09
CA PHE A 29 -8.24 -4.34 5.35
C PHE A 29 -6.86 -3.68 5.44
N ALA A 30 -6.85 -2.36 5.31
CA ALA A 30 -5.74 -1.50 5.68
C ALA A 30 -6.12 -0.61 6.88
N LEU A 31 -5.11 -0.11 7.56
CA LEU A 31 -5.26 0.86 8.65
C LEU A 31 -3.98 1.69 8.79
N PHE A 32 -4.08 2.85 9.40
CA PHE A 32 -2.91 3.51 9.98
C PHE A 32 -2.70 3.01 11.41
N THR A 33 -1.49 2.55 11.73
CA THR A 33 -1.14 2.05 13.08
C THR A 33 -0.96 3.17 14.09
N LYS A 34 -0.90 4.42 13.61
CA LYS A 34 -0.88 5.65 14.38
C LYS A 34 -1.47 6.80 13.56
N ASN A 35 -1.58 7.99 14.14
CA ASN A 35 -2.04 9.16 13.40
C ASN A 35 -1.06 9.51 12.26
N GLN A 36 -1.52 9.39 11.01
CA GLN A 36 -0.73 9.61 9.79
C GLN A 36 -0.27 11.06 9.57
N ARG A 37 -0.72 11.99 10.40
CA ARG A 37 -0.35 13.41 10.34
C ARG A 37 0.62 13.81 11.46
N GLN A 38 1.13 12.84 12.22
CA GLN A 38 2.03 13.07 13.34
C GLN A 38 3.30 12.21 13.20
N TRP A 39 4.45 12.83 13.45
CA TRP A 39 5.73 12.14 13.44
C TRP A 39 5.89 11.14 14.57
N VAL A 40 5.39 11.50 15.74
CA VAL A 40 5.50 10.71 16.96
C VAL A 40 4.12 10.46 17.54
N SER A 41 3.86 9.23 17.91
CA SER A 41 2.65 8.82 18.61
C SER A 41 2.99 8.05 19.86
N LYS A 42 2.02 7.95 20.79
CA LYS A 42 2.19 7.11 21.98
C LYS A 42 2.42 5.65 21.56
N PRO A 43 3.21 4.88 22.31
CA PRO A 43 3.32 3.44 22.11
C PRO A 43 1.94 2.77 22.14
N LEU A 44 1.80 1.66 21.43
CA LEU A 44 0.66 0.78 21.58
C LEU A 44 0.66 0.20 23.00
N THR A 45 -0.50 0.13 23.65
CA THR A 45 -0.63 -0.54 24.94
C THR A 45 -0.77 -2.05 24.75
N GLU A 46 -0.37 -2.85 25.71
CA GLU A 46 -0.56 -4.30 25.68
C GLU A 46 -2.04 -4.67 25.53
N GLU A 47 -2.92 -3.91 26.16
CA GLU A 47 -4.37 -4.08 26.06
C GLU A 47 -4.86 -3.86 24.62
N SER A 48 -4.45 -2.77 23.96
CA SER A 48 -4.83 -2.47 22.57
C SER A 48 -4.29 -3.53 21.61
N ILE A 49 -3.05 -4.02 21.83
CA ILE A 49 -2.45 -5.11 21.05
C ILE A 49 -3.24 -6.41 21.21
N SER A 50 -3.61 -6.77 22.44
CA SER A 50 -4.39 -7.99 22.71
C SER A 50 -5.76 -7.91 22.05
N LEU A 51 -6.48 -6.82 22.28
CA LEU A 51 -7.81 -6.60 21.70
C LEU A 51 -7.79 -6.59 20.15
N PHE A 52 -6.75 -6.01 19.54
CA PHE A 52 -6.60 -6.06 18.09
C PHE A 52 -6.51 -7.50 17.58
N LYS A 53 -5.65 -8.32 18.20
CA LYS A 53 -5.47 -9.73 17.84
C LYS A 53 -6.74 -10.55 18.08
N GLU A 54 -7.40 -10.35 19.20
CA GLU A 54 -8.67 -11.01 19.54
C GLU A 54 -9.78 -10.66 18.53
N ASN A 55 -9.86 -9.40 18.11
CA ASN A 55 -10.83 -8.99 17.09
C ASN A 55 -10.47 -9.53 15.71
N CYS A 56 -9.19 -9.61 15.32
CA CYS A 56 -8.78 -10.27 14.09
C CYS A 56 -9.16 -11.75 14.10
N GLU A 57 -8.91 -12.47 15.18
CA GLU A 57 -9.30 -13.88 15.35
C GLU A 57 -10.83 -14.04 15.30
N LYS A 58 -11.56 -13.23 16.04
CA LYS A 58 -13.03 -13.25 16.11
C LYS A 58 -13.70 -13.07 14.76
N TYR A 59 -13.17 -12.17 13.92
CA TYR A 59 -13.72 -11.84 12.61
C TYR A 59 -12.97 -12.53 11.46
N VAL A 60 -12.06 -13.46 11.79
CA VAL A 60 -11.33 -14.32 10.83
C VAL A 60 -10.45 -13.54 9.85
N PHE A 61 -9.85 -12.45 10.30
CA PHE A 61 -8.84 -11.73 9.53
C PHE A 61 -7.47 -12.37 9.72
N GLN A 62 -6.82 -12.74 8.61
CA GLN A 62 -5.48 -13.29 8.62
C GLN A 62 -4.44 -12.17 8.45
N PRO A 63 -3.33 -12.18 9.22
CA PRO A 63 -2.31 -11.12 9.18
C PRO A 63 -1.68 -10.89 7.80
N GLU A 64 -1.70 -11.90 6.93
CA GLU A 64 -1.18 -11.87 5.57
C GLU A 64 -2.02 -10.98 4.64
N TYR A 65 -3.28 -10.72 5.00
CA TYR A 65 -4.22 -9.93 4.19
C TYR A 65 -4.60 -8.60 4.85
N ILE A 66 -3.84 -8.20 5.87
CA ILE A 66 -3.94 -6.86 6.46
C ILE A 66 -2.75 -6.06 5.94
N LEU A 67 -3.02 -4.94 5.27
CA LEU A 67 -2.04 -4.09 4.59
C LEU A 67 -2.00 -2.69 5.22
N PRO A 68 -1.38 -2.52 6.42
CA PRO A 68 -1.25 -1.20 7.03
C PRO A 68 -0.50 -0.24 6.11
N HIS A 69 -0.84 1.03 6.19
CA HIS A 69 -0.11 2.10 5.50
C HIS A 69 0.67 2.95 6.50
N ASP A 70 1.85 3.40 6.12
CA ASP A 70 2.63 4.33 6.94
C ASP A 70 2.12 5.79 6.83
N SER A 71 2.73 6.67 7.62
CA SER A 71 2.41 8.09 7.60
C SER A 71 2.87 8.77 6.32
N TYR A 72 1.99 9.56 5.68
CA TYR A 72 2.32 10.39 4.51
C TYR A 72 3.41 11.43 4.73
N LEU A 73 3.85 11.63 5.98
CA LEU A 73 4.97 12.52 6.31
C LEU A 73 6.33 11.89 5.99
N ILE A 74 6.38 10.55 5.88
CA ILE A 74 7.62 9.79 5.70
C ILE A 74 8.11 9.94 4.26
N ASN A 75 9.39 10.32 4.12
CA ASN A 75 10.10 10.35 2.85
C ASN A 75 11.44 9.63 3.02
N LEU A 76 11.50 8.34 2.66
CA LEU A 76 12.68 7.51 2.83
C LEU A 76 13.83 7.87 1.88
N GLY A 77 13.56 8.69 0.87
CA GLY A 77 14.54 9.26 -0.06
C GLY A 77 14.83 10.75 0.19
N HIS A 78 14.54 11.27 1.39
CA HIS A 78 14.70 12.70 1.67
C HIS A 78 16.15 13.17 1.45
N PRO A 79 16.37 14.24 0.63
CA PRO A 79 17.73 14.68 0.25
C PRO A 79 18.52 15.33 1.38
N GLU A 80 17.85 15.80 2.43
CA GLU A 80 18.49 16.45 3.58
C GLU A 80 18.57 15.47 4.75
N GLU A 81 19.74 15.38 5.38
CA GLU A 81 20.05 14.43 6.45
C GLU A 81 19.03 14.47 7.61
N GLU A 82 18.66 15.65 8.08
CA GLU A 82 17.69 15.81 9.17
C GLU A 82 16.32 15.21 8.80
N GLY A 83 15.82 15.50 7.60
CA GLY A 83 14.56 14.97 7.08
C GLY A 83 14.62 13.47 6.86
N LEU A 84 15.76 12.96 6.37
CA LEU A 84 15.98 11.54 6.15
C LEU A 84 16.00 10.76 7.48
N GLN A 85 16.74 11.22 8.49
CA GLN A 85 16.82 10.57 9.80
C GLN A 85 15.48 10.57 10.51
N LYS A 86 14.70 11.66 10.39
CA LYS A 86 13.35 11.75 10.93
C LYS A 86 12.40 10.76 10.27
N SER A 87 12.48 10.62 8.94
CA SER A 87 11.69 9.66 8.17
C SER A 87 12.06 8.21 8.49
N ARG A 88 13.36 7.90 8.60
CA ARG A 88 13.88 6.58 8.99
C ARG A 88 13.40 6.17 10.39
N ALA A 89 13.43 7.10 11.35
CA ALA A 89 12.96 6.85 12.70
C ALA A 89 11.44 6.60 12.74
N ALA A 90 10.65 7.37 11.98
CA ALA A 90 9.21 7.19 11.88
C ALA A 90 8.84 5.88 11.18
N PHE A 91 9.52 5.52 10.10
CA PHE A 91 9.30 4.27 9.39
C PHE A 91 9.64 3.04 10.26
N LEU A 92 10.73 3.10 11.02
CA LEU A 92 11.09 2.05 11.95
C LEU A 92 10.01 1.87 13.04
N ASP A 93 9.47 2.96 13.59
CA ASP A 93 8.34 2.91 14.55
C ASP A 93 7.11 2.23 13.92
N GLU A 94 6.75 2.53 12.66
CA GLU A 94 5.65 1.88 11.97
C GLU A 94 5.88 0.38 11.76
N MET A 95 7.09 -0.01 11.34
CA MET A 95 7.49 -1.42 11.21
C MET A 95 7.40 -2.18 12.53
N GLN A 96 7.85 -1.56 13.64
CA GLN A 96 7.77 -2.14 14.99
C GLN A 96 6.33 -2.25 15.49
N ARG A 97 5.46 -1.30 15.17
CA ARG A 97 4.02 -1.39 15.48
C ARG A 97 3.37 -2.56 14.75
N CYS A 98 3.68 -2.74 13.46
CA CYS A 98 3.21 -3.90 12.71
C CYS A 98 3.70 -5.22 13.34
N GLU A 99 4.98 -5.29 13.77
CA GLU A 99 5.54 -6.46 14.45
C GLU A 99 4.80 -6.75 15.76
N GLN A 100 4.52 -5.74 16.60
CA GLN A 100 3.77 -5.87 17.85
C GLN A 100 2.35 -6.38 17.64
N LEU A 101 1.67 -5.89 16.59
CA LEU A 101 0.33 -6.32 16.20
C LEU A 101 0.30 -7.71 15.54
N GLY A 102 1.48 -8.28 15.19
CA GLY A 102 1.59 -9.56 14.49
C GLY A 102 1.32 -9.49 13.00
N LEU A 103 1.28 -8.29 12.44
CA LEU A 103 1.06 -8.04 11.02
C LEU A 103 2.28 -8.43 10.18
N LYS A 104 2.06 -8.74 8.90
CA LYS A 104 3.09 -9.26 7.99
C LYS A 104 3.56 -8.24 6.96
N LEU A 105 2.80 -7.18 6.75
CA LEU A 105 3.02 -6.19 5.71
C LEU A 105 3.04 -4.78 6.32
N LEU A 106 3.77 -3.87 5.70
CA LEU A 106 3.63 -2.43 5.87
C LEU A 106 3.78 -1.76 4.50
N ASN A 107 2.71 -1.16 4.01
CA ASN A 107 2.67 -0.41 2.77
C ASN A 107 3.16 1.03 2.98
N PHE A 108 3.88 1.58 2.01
CA PHE A 108 4.37 2.95 2.07
C PHE A 108 4.69 3.50 0.68
N HIS A 109 4.54 4.82 0.50
CA HIS A 109 5.06 5.52 -0.67
C HIS A 109 6.58 5.60 -0.59
N PRO A 110 7.33 5.32 -1.67
CA PRO A 110 8.79 5.22 -1.60
C PRO A 110 9.46 6.52 -1.14
N GLY A 111 8.99 7.65 -1.64
CA GLY A 111 9.51 8.96 -1.28
C GLY A 111 9.68 9.91 -2.47
N SER A 112 10.38 11.01 -2.23
CA SER A 112 10.50 12.11 -3.16
C SER A 112 11.90 12.72 -3.12
N SER A 113 12.47 13.02 -4.30
CA SER A 113 13.76 13.70 -4.43
C SER A 113 13.71 15.19 -4.07
N LEU A 114 12.49 15.75 -3.91
CA LEU A 114 12.24 17.18 -3.73
C LEU A 114 12.94 18.05 -4.81
N ASN A 115 13.28 17.45 -5.96
CA ASN A 115 14.07 18.06 -7.04
C ASN A 115 15.46 18.55 -6.58
N LYS A 116 16.05 17.97 -5.53
CA LYS A 116 17.33 18.35 -4.96
C LYS A 116 18.45 17.36 -5.25
N ILE A 117 18.10 16.11 -5.53
CA ILE A 117 19.03 15.01 -5.85
C ILE A 117 18.54 14.26 -7.08
N SER A 118 19.43 13.44 -7.67
CA SER A 118 19.05 12.60 -8.81
C SER A 118 18.03 11.54 -8.41
N THR A 119 17.31 11.00 -9.39
CA THR A 119 16.38 9.88 -9.19
C THR A 119 17.12 8.69 -8.58
N GLU A 120 18.26 8.30 -9.12
CA GLU A 120 19.04 7.15 -8.68
C GLU A 120 19.58 7.32 -7.25
N ASP A 121 20.04 8.53 -6.88
CA ASP A 121 20.47 8.82 -5.51
C ASP A 121 19.29 8.70 -4.54
N CYS A 122 18.13 9.24 -4.90
CA CYS A 122 16.92 9.13 -4.08
C CYS A 122 16.47 7.67 -3.91
N LEU A 123 16.41 6.89 -5.00
CA LEU A 123 16.08 5.46 -4.94
C LEU A 123 17.07 4.66 -4.09
N SER A 124 18.35 5.03 -4.13
CA SER A 124 19.39 4.42 -3.29
C SER A 124 19.19 4.71 -1.81
N LEU A 125 18.85 5.96 -1.44
CA LEU A 125 18.50 6.33 -0.07
C LEU A 125 17.25 5.59 0.44
N ILE A 126 16.25 5.39 -0.42
CA ILE A 126 15.05 4.62 -0.08
C ILE A 126 15.44 3.18 0.25
N ALA A 127 16.21 2.52 -0.62
CA ALA A 127 16.67 1.15 -0.39
C ALA A 127 17.50 1.00 0.89
N GLU A 128 18.39 1.94 1.16
CA GLU A 128 19.18 1.99 2.40
C GLU A 128 18.25 2.13 3.63
N SER A 129 17.28 3.02 3.57
CA SER A 129 16.33 3.26 4.66
C SER A 129 15.49 2.00 4.98
N ILE A 130 15.07 1.26 3.93
CA ILE A 130 14.41 -0.03 4.08
C ILE A 130 15.35 -1.03 4.77
N ASN A 131 16.60 -1.18 4.31
CA ASN A 131 17.56 -2.10 4.90
C ASN A 131 17.76 -1.83 6.40
N LEU A 132 17.94 -0.56 6.79
CA LEU A 132 18.10 -0.16 8.19
C LEU A 132 16.88 -0.53 9.07
N ALA A 133 15.68 -0.45 8.54
CA ALA A 133 14.47 -0.85 9.25
C ALA A 133 14.35 -2.38 9.34
N LEU A 134 14.64 -3.11 8.26
CA LEU A 134 14.59 -4.56 8.20
C LEU A 134 15.62 -5.22 9.15
N GLU A 135 16.79 -4.62 9.35
CA GLU A 135 17.79 -5.08 10.32
C GLU A 135 17.30 -5.03 11.78
N LYS A 136 16.40 -4.09 12.08
CA LYS A 136 15.89 -3.84 13.45
C LYS A 136 14.53 -4.45 13.72
N THR A 137 13.92 -5.12 12.75
CA THR A 137 12.58 -5.71 12.84
C THR A 137 12.55 -7.13 12.30
N LYS A 138 11.49 -7.88 12.61
CA LYS A 138 11.31 -9.26 12.14
C LYS A 138 9.89 -9.50 11.66
N GLY A 139 9.74 -10.36 10.64
CA GLY A 139 8.44 -10.89 10.21
C GLY A 139 7.52 -9.93 9.48
N VAL A 140 7.91 -8.66 9.32
CA VAL A 140 7.17 -7.65 8.56
C VAL A 140 7.88 -7.37 7.25
N THR A 141 7.15 -7.37 6.15
CA THR A 141 7.62 -7.05 4.80
C THR A 141 7.38 -5.57 4.51
N ALA A 142 8.41 -4.87 4.04
CA ALA A 142 8.29 -3.52 3.52
C ALA A 142 7.67 -3.58 2.11
N VAL A 143 6.46 -3.04 1.96
CA VAL A 143 5.70 -3.09 0.71
C VAL A 143 5.72 -1.71 0.06
N ILE A 144 6.44 -1.58 -1.04
CA ILE A 144 6.63 -0.33 -1.75
C ILE A 144 5.41 -0.10 -2.64
N GLU A 145 4.69 0.97 -2.43
CA GLU A 145 3.58 1.34 -3.31
C GLU A 145 4.10 2.09 -4.54
N ASN A 146 3.58 1.74 -5.71
CA ASN A 146 3.79 2.59 -6.88
C ASN A 146 3.02 3.91 -6.72
N THR A 147 3.51 4.97 -7.35
CA THR A 147 2.91 6.31 -7.28
C THR A 147 2.48 6.81 -8.65
N ALA A 148 1.64 7.83 -8.69
CA ALA A 148 1.28 8.52 -9.93
C ALA A 148 2.46 9.32 -10.54
N GLY A 149 3.55 9.55 -9.80
CA GLY A 149 4.64 10.42 -10.21
C GLY A 149 4.31 11.91 -10.08
N GLN A 150 3.39 12.26 -9.17
CA GLN A 150 3.02 13.65 -8.94
C GLN A 150 4.19 14.44 -8.34
N GLY A 151 4.54 15.57 -8.96
CA GLY A 151 5.64 16.43 -8.49
C GLY A 151 7.02 15.76 -8.62
N SER A 152 7.65 15.47 -7.50
CA SER A 152 8.96 14.80 -7.43
C SER A 152 8.91 13.44 -6.73
N ASN A 153 7.70 12.86 -6.60
CA ASN A 153 7.49 11.53 -6.04
C ASN A 153 8.04 10.46 -6.99
N LEU A 154 8.77 9.50 -6.44
CA LEU A 154 9.31 8.36 -7.17
C LEU A 154 8.42 7.12 -7.01
N GLY A 155 8.69 6.09 -7.83
CA GLY A 155 7.92 4.85 -7.84
C GLY A 155 6.81 4.83 -8.91
N SER A 156 6.75 5.82 -9.79
CA SER A 156 5.78 5.85 -10.89
C SER A 156 6.14 4.93 -12.06
N GLU A 157 7.41 4.62 -12.23
CA GLU A 157 7.89 3.71 -13.25
C GLU A 157 8.33 2.38 -12.62
N PHE A 158 7.97 1.25 -13.22
CA PHE A 158 8.25 -0.08 -12.65
C PHE A 158 9.75 -0.35 -12.42
N TRP A 159 10.64 0.19 -13.28
CA TRP A 159 12.07 0.08 -13.08
C TRP A 159 12.56 0.74 -11.78
N GLN A 160 11.87 1.80 -11.31
CA GLN A 160 12.20 2.45 -10.04
C GLN A 160 11.93 1.53 -8.85
N LEU A 161 10.80 0.80 -8.88
CA LEU A 161 10.48 -0.22 -7.88
C LEU A 161 11.53 -1.34 -7.91
N LYS A 162 11.86 -1.82 -9.10
CA LYS A 162 12.89 -2.84 -9.29
C LYS A 162 14.26 -2.39 -8.79
N TYR A 163 14.64 -1.14 -9.07
CA TYR A 163 15.89 -0.56 -8.62
C TYR A 163 16.01 -0.59 -7.08
N ILE A 164 14.93 -0.25 -6.36
CA ILE A 164 14.88 -0.33 -4.89
C ILE A 164 14.99 -1.78 -4.44
N ILE A 165 14.16 -2.67 -4.99
CA ILE A 165 14.15 -4.11 -4.64
C ILE A 165 15.53 -4.71 -4.80
N ASP A 166 16.24 -4.43 -5.90
CA ASP A 166 17.56 -4.99 -6.17
C ASP A 166 18.62 -4.59 -5.12
N ARG A 167 18.42 -3.48 -4.42
CA ARG A 167 19.29 -2.95 -3.39
C ARG A 167 18.86 -3.27 -1.96
N VAL A 168 17.66 -3.81 -1.77
CA VAL A 168 17.26 -4.36 -0.47
C VAL A 168 17.94 -5.70 -0.24
N ASN A 169 18.56 -5.89 0.93
CA ASN A 169 19.35 -7.07 1.25
C ASN A 169 18.48 -8.32 1.42
N ASP A 170 17.38 -8.21 2.18
CA ASP A 170 16.44 -9.32 2.42
C ASP A 170 15.30 -9.29 1.41
N LYS A 171 15.48 -10.02 0.31
CA LYS A 171 14.49 -10.13 -0.77
C LYS A 171 13.16 -10.77 -0.35
N ASN A 172 13.13 -11.50 0.75
CA ASN A 172 11.91 -12.11 1.25
C ASN A 172 11.06 -11.12 2.06
N ARG A 173 11.64 -9.99 2.46
CA ARG A 173 10.98 -8.97 3.26
C ARG A 173 10.83 -7.63 2.53
N VAL A 174 10.81 -7.67 1.21
CA VAL A 174 10.44 -6.54 0.35
C VAL A 174 9.38 -6.99 -0.66
N GLY A 175 8.45 -6.12 -0.96
CA GLY A 175 7.41 -6.37 -1.96
C GLY A 175 6.86 -5.07 -2.52
N VAL A 176 5.82 -5.19 -3.35
CA VAL A 176 5.18 -4.08 -4.04
C VAL A 176 3.68 -4.11 -3.79
N CYS A 177 3.07 -2.95 -3.63
CA CYS A 177 1.65 -2.70 -3.78
C CYS A 177 1.43 -1.93 -5.08
N LEU A 178 0.46 -2.36 -5.90
CA LEU A 178 0.03 -1.60 -7.07
C LEU A 178 -1.28 -0.89 -6.76
N ASP A 179 -1.26 0.45 -6.82
CA ASP A 179 -2.48 1.25 -6.84
C ASP A 179 -2.95 1.42 -8.29
N THR A 180 -4.22 1.13 -8.55
CA THR A 180 -4.79 1.17 -9.90
C THR A 180 -4.90 2.59 -10.45
N CYS A 181 -5.24 3.58 -9.61
CA CYS A 181 -5.25 5.00 -9.98
C CYS A 181 -3.83 5.48 -10.28
N HIS A 182 -2.86 5.14 -9.43
CA HIS A 182 -1.46 5.51 -9.63
C HIS A 182 -0.88 4.89 -10.91
N THR A 183 -1.11 3.59 -11.12
CA THR A 183 -0.67 2.87 -12.32
C THR A 183 -1.21 3.53 -13.60
N TYR A 184 -2.51 3.82 -13.62
CA TYR A 184 -3.17 4.46 -14.75
C TYR A 184 -2.64 5.87 -15.01
N THR A 185 -2.57 6.68 -13.96
CA THR A 185 -2.11 8.07 -14.10
C THR A 185 -0.60 8.20 -14.32
N ALA A 186 0.19 7.20 -13.95
CA ALA A 186 1.61 7.11 -14.31
C ALA A 186 1.84 6.82 -15.80
N GLY A 187 0.83 6.32 -16.52
CA GLY A 187 0.91 6.11 -17.98
C GLY A 187 0.78 4.67 -18.43
N TYR A 188 0.56 3.71 -17.52
CA TYR A 188 0.28 2.32 -17.87
C TYR A 188 -1.20 2.17 -18.20
N ASP A 189 -1.53 1.89 -19.46
CA ASP A 189 -2.92 1.76 -19.92
C ASP A 189 -3.52 0.42 -19.50
N ILE A 190 -3.83 0.32 -18.22
CA ILE A 190 -4.47 -0.88 -17.62
C ILE A 190 -5.91 -1.09 -18.13
N VAL A 191 -6.49 -0.11 -18.81
CA VAL A 191 -7.86 -0.16 -19.34
C VAL A 191 -7.88 -0.81 -20.72
N ASN A 192 -7.12 -0.25 -21.68
CA ASN A 192 -7.14 -0.69 -23.07
C ASN A 192 -6.03 -1.72 -23.38
N GLU A 193 -4.91 -1.67 -22.65
CA GLU A 193 -3.73 -2.53 -22.84
C GLU A 193 -3.46 -3.37 -21.58
N TYR A 194 -4.51 -3.90 -20.95
CA TYR A 194 -4.46 -4.60 -19.66
C TYR A 194 -3.33 -5.65 -19.57
N ASP A 195 -3.29 -6.61 -20.49
CA ASP A 195 -2.27 -7.67 -20.44
C ASP A 195 -0.88 -7.10 -20.64
N LYS A 196 -0.70 -6.17 -21.57
CA LYS A 196 0.58 -5.52 -21.83
C LYS A 196 1.12 -4.79 -20.59
N ALA A 197 0.26 -4.05 -19.88
CA ALA A 197 0.66 -3.33 -18.67
C ALA A 197 1.11 -4.27 -17.56
N PHE A 198 0.38 -5.36 -17.33
CA PHE A 198 0.75 -6.34 -16.30
C PHE A 198 1.88 -7.30 -16.72
N ASP A 199 2.03 -7.59 -18.01
CA ASP A 199 3.20 -8.31 -18.54
C ASP A 199 4.48 -7.47 -18.41
N GLU A 200 4.37 -6.14 -18.59
CA GLU A 200 5.48 -5.20 -18.34
C GLU A 200 5.87 -5.18 -16.86
N PHE A 201 4.88 -5.16 -15.95
CA PHE A 201 5.14 -5.28 -14.51
C PHE A 201 5.83 -6.61 -14.17
N ASP A 202 5.33 -7.72 -14.71
CA ASP A 202 5.93 -9.04 -14.45
C ASP A 202 7.36 -9.14 -14.96
N LYS A 203 7.61 -8.61 -16.16
CA LYS A 203 8.95 -8.60 -16.76
C LYS A 203 9.94 -7.73 -15.99
N GLU A 204 9.51 -6.57 -15.52
CA GLU A 204 10.39 -5.60 -14.87
C GLU A 204 10.56 -5.90 -13.37
N VAL A 205 9.47 -6.14 -12.66
CA VAL A 205 9.43 -6.34 -11.20
C VAL A 205 9.24 -7.80 -10.82
N GLY A 206 8.23 -8.45 -11.40
CA GLY A 206 7.80 -9.81 -11.14
C GLY A 206 6.63 -9.90 -10.16
N PHE A 207 5.60 -10.69 -10.51
CA PHE A 207 4.45 -10.94 -9.62
C PHE A 207 4.83 -11.61 -8.30
N ASN A 208 5.99 -12.27 -8.22
CA ASN A 208 6.52 -12.82 -6.98
C ASN A 208 6.83 -11.76 -5.92
N TYR A 209 6.94 -10.47 -6.30
CA TYR A 209 7.08 -9.34 -5.38
C TYR A 209 5.75 -8.65 -5.05
N LEU A 210 4.66 -8.92 -5.78
CA LEU A 210 3.37 -8.33 -5.50
C LEU A 210 2.83 -8.83 -4.15
N ARG A 211 2.48 -7.91 -3.27
CA ARG A 211 1.99 -8.20 -1.91
C ARG A 211 0.61 -7.61 -1.62
N GLY A 212 0.10 -6.77 -2.47
CA GLY A 212 -1.21 -6.16 -2.34
C GLY A 212 -1.53 -5.24 -3.49
N MET A 213 -2.78 -4.81 -3.54
CA MET A 213 -3.22 -3.76 -4.46
C MET A 213 -4.14 -2.78 -3.73
N HIS A 214 -4.05 -1.51 -4.10
CA HIS A 214 -5.10 -0.54 -3.85
C HIS A 214 -6.02 -0.45 -5.07
N LEU A 215 -7.31 -0.65 -4.84
CA LEU A 215 -8.33 -0.61 -5.89
C LEU A 215 -9.03 0.75 -5.85
N ASN A 216 -8.62 1.64 -6.72
CA ASN A 216 -9.14 3.00 -6.83
C ASN A 216 -9.45 3.32 -8.29
N ASP A 217 -10.63 3.88 -8.56
CA ASP A 217 -10.87 4.50 -9.86
C ASP A 217 -10.15 5.87 -9.92
N SER A 218 -10.07 6.49 -11.08
CA SER A 218 -9.31 7.72 -11.27
C SER A 218 -10.17 8.85 -11.84
N LYS A 219 -10.13 10.01 -11.18
CA LYS A 219 -10.70 11.26 -11.72
C LYS A 219 -9.85 11.86 -12.84
N LYS A 220 -8.63 11.33 -13.04
CA LYS A 220 -7.65 11.89 -13.96
C LYS A 220 -7.34 10.90 -15.08
N ALA A 221 -7.01 11.45 -16.24
CA ALA A 221 -6.74 10.67 -17.44
C ALA A 221 -5.37 9.96 -17.37
N LEU A 222 -5.22 8.97 -18.23
CA LEU A 222 -3.98 8.22 -18.44
C LEU A 222 -2.77 9.17 -18.62
N GLY A 223 -1.69 8.90 -17.90
CA GLY A 223 -0.41 9.61 -18.05
C GLY A 223 -0.41 11.07 -17.56
N THR A 224 -1.37 11.46 -16.74
CA THR A 224 -1.43 12.86 -16.22
C THR A 224 -0.51 13.10 -15.04
N HIS A 225 0.01 12.05 -14.41
CA HIS A 225 0.81 12.12 -13.18
C HIS A 225 0.11 12.86 -12.03
N VAL A 226 -1.21 12.66 -11.89
CA VAL A 226 -2.01 13.31 -10.84
C VAL A 226 -2.80 12.26 -10.09
N ASP A 227 -2.50 12.14 -8.81
CA ASP A 227 -3.21 11.27 -7.88
C ASP A 227 -4.53 11.92 -7.44
N ARG A 228 -5.66 11.36 -7.91
CA ARG A 228 -7.02 11.74 -7.51
C ARG A 228 -7.94 10.55 -7.68
N HIS A 229 -8.15 9.84 -6.57
CA HIS A 229 -9.02 8.67 -6.52
C HIS A 229 -10.48 9.02 -6.77
N ASP A 230 -11.22 8.07 -7.33
CA ASP A 230 -12.67 8.07 -7.45
C ASP A 230 -13.26 6.74 -6.96
N SER A 231 -14.56 6.71 -6.74
CA SER A 231 -15.30 5.48 -6.41
C SER A 231 -15.28 4.51 -7.59
N ILE A 232 -15.32 3.21 -7.31
CA ILE A 232 -15.23 2.16 -8.33
C ILE A 232 -16.30 2.34 -9.42
N GLY A 233 -15.84 2.53 -10.65
CA GLY A 233 -16.68 2.71 -11.83
C GLY A 233 -17.26 4.11 -12.00
N GLU A 234 -16.88 5.08 -11.21
CA GLU A 234 -17.28 6.49 -11.37
C GLU A 234 -16.19 7.34 -12.03
N GLY A 235 -14.97 6.81 -12.15
CA GLY A 235 -13.83 7.47 -12.78
C GLY A 235 -13.56 6.99 -14.21
N LEU A 236 -12.32 7.24 -14.67
CA LEU A 236 -11.88 6.99 -16.04
C LEU A 236 -11.30 5.59 -16.28
N ILE A 237 -11.05 4.82 -15.21
CA ILE A 237 -10.67 3.41 -15.31
C ILE A 237 -11.91 2.57 -15.60
N GLY A 238 -12.99 2.78 -14.84
CA GLY A 238 -14.31 2.20 -15.09
C GLY A 238 -14.46 0.74 -14.68
N LYS A 239 -15.70 0.29 -14.53
CA LYS A 239 -16.08 -1.01 -13.99
C LYS A 239 -15.47 -2.21 -14.72
N VAL A 240 -15.38 -2.15 -16.05
CA VAL A 240 -14.90 -3.27 -16.88
C VAL A 240 -13.47 -3.71 -16.49
N PHE A 241 -12.63 -2.76 -16.12
CA PHE A 241 -11.29 -3.07 -15.63
C PHE A 241 -11.34 -3.87 -14.31
N PHE A 242 -12.15 -3.44 -13.34
CA PHE A 242 -12.26 -4.12 -12.05
C PHE A 242 -12.92 -5.50 -12.18
N GLU A 243 -13.92 -5.66 -13.07
CA GLU A 243 -14.49 -6.97 -13.41
C GLU A 243 -13.41 -7.94 -13.92
N ARG A 244 -12.57 -7.46 -14.84
CA ARG A 244 -11.47 -8.25 -15.38
C ARG A 244 -10.43 -8.59 -14.31
N LEU A 245 -10.07 -7.64 -13.46
CA LEU A 245 -9.11 -7.83 -12.37
C LEU A 245 -9.60 -8.88 -11.38
N MET A 246 -10.89 -8.88 -11.05
CA MET A 246 -11.48 -9.86 -10.13
C MET A 246 -11.43 -11.29 -10.68
N GLN A 247 -11.46 -11.47 -11.99
CA GLN A 247 -11.36 -12.76 -12.66
C GLN A 247 -9.91 -13.21 -12.93
N ASP A 248 -8.94 -12.33 -12.74
CA ASP A 248 -7.53 -12.60 -13.02
C ASP A 248 -6.83 -13.25 -11.81
N SER A 249 -6.41 -14.51 -11.96
CA SER A 249 -5.76 -15.29 -10.90
C SER A 249 -4.38 -14.74 -10.46
N ARG A 250 -3.75 -13.86 -11.25
CA ARG A 250 -2.51 -13.18 -10.87
C ARG A 250 -2.64 -12.37 -9.59
N PHE A 251 -3.87 -11.93 -9.28
CA PHE A 251 -4.21 -11.13 -8.10
C PHE A 251 -4.93 -11.93 -7.01
N ASP A 252 -4.80 -13.26 -7.02
CA ASP A 252 -5.30 -14.12 -5.97
C ASP A 252 -4.36 -14.14 -4.76
N ASN A 253 -4.94 -14.32 -3.58
CA ASN A 253 -4.21 -14.51 -2.31
C ASN A 253 -3.32 -13.31 -1.91
N ILE A 254 -3.72 -12.12 -2.28
CA ILE A 254 -3.17 -10.84 -1.81
C ILE A 254 -4.31 -9.93 -1.34
N PRO A 255 -4.07 -8.96 -0.44
CA PRO A 255 -5.06 -7.96 -0.07
C PRO A 255 -5.34 -7.01 -1.23
N LEU A 256 -6.63 -6.79 -1.50
CA LEU A 256 -7.17 -5.84 -2.46
C LEU A 256 -7.95 -4.78 -1.67
N ILE A 257 -7.39 -3.59 -1.52
CA ILE A 257 -7.85 -2.59 -0.57
C ILE A 257 -8.42 -1.37 -1.30
N LEU A 258 -9.66 -1.01 -0.97
CA LEU A 258 -10.27 0.23 -1.42
C LEU A 258 -9.72 1.43 -0.61
N GLU A 259 -9.34 2.47 -1.32
CA GLU A 259 -9.05 3.80 -0.77
C GLU A 259 -9.90 4.85 -1.49
N THR A 260 -11.07 4.43 -1.96
CA THR A 260 -12.04 5.30 -2.63
C THR A 260 -12.54 6.39 -1.68
N PRO A 261 -12.79 7.61 -2.18
CA PRO A 261 -13.00 8.78 -1.32
C PRO A 261 -14.32 8.79 -0.56
N ASP A 262 -15.29 7.96 -0.95
CA ASP A 262 -16.61 7.88 -0.31
C ASP A 262 -16.73 6.59 0.51
N GLU A 263 -16.35 6.65 1.79
CA GLU A 263 -16.39 5.53 2.72
C GLU A 263 -17.79 4.89 2.85
N SER A 264 -18.85 5.66 2.61
CA SER A 264 -20.22 5.15 2.69
C SER A 264 -20.55 4.12 1.60
N LYS A 265 -19.77 4.08 0.52
CA LYS A 265 -19.92 3.14 -0.61
C LYS A 265 -19.11 1.85 -0.43
N TRP A 266 -18.15 1.78 0.47
CA TRP A 266 -17.24 0.63 0.59
C TRP A 266 -17.97 -0.70 0.72
N LYS A 267 -19.04 -0.77 1.51
CA LYS A 267 -19.83 -1.98 1.65
C LYS A 267 -20.43 -2.46 0.33
N GLU A 268 -20.93 -1.53 -0.48
CA GLU A 268 -21.53 -1.83 -1.79
C GLU A 268 -20.42 -2.16 -2.81
N GLU A 269 -19.31 -1.43 -2.81
CA GLU A 269 -18.16 -1.68 -3.69
C GLU A 269 -17.54 -3.06 -3.41
N ILE A 270 -17.34 -3.44 -2.14
CA ILE A 270 -16.83 -4.76 -1.75
C ILE A 270 -17.80 -5.86 -2.19
N ALA A 271 -19.10 -5.68 -1.95
CA ALA A 271 -20.11 -6.66 -2.36
C ALA A 271 -20.16 -6.82 -3.89
N TRP A 272 -20.04 -5.71 -4.62
CA TRP A 272 -20.00 -5.74 -6.07
C TRP A 272 -18.74 -6.44 -6.60
N LEU A 273 -17.55 -6.10 -6.09
CA LEU A 273 -16.30 -6.76 -6.47
C LEU A 273 -16.37 -8.28 -6.23
N ARG A 274 -16.87 -8.72 -5.09
CA ARG A 274 -17.04 -10.14 -4.79
C ARG A 274 -18.00 -10.87 -5.73
N SER A 275 -19.00 -10.18 -6.25
CA SER A 275 -19.94 -10.79 -7.19
C SER A 275 -19.30 -11.11 -8.56
N MET A 276 -18.08 -10.64 -8.81
CA MET A 276 -17.32 -10.84 -10.06
C MET A 276 -16.26 -11.96 -9.94
N GLU A 277 -16.06 -12.55 -8.74
CA GLU A 277 -15.11 -13.66 -8.51
C GLU A 277 -15.41 -14.91 -9.34
#